data_970496b93faf61808ee61a06d0b842c5
#
_entry.id   970496b93faf61808ee61a06d0b842c5
#
_cell.length_a   1.000
_cell.length_b   1.000
_cell.length_c   1.000
_cell.angle_alpha   90.00
_cell.angle_beta   90.00
_cell.angle_gamma   90.00
#
_symmetry.space_group_name_H-M   'P 1'
#
loop_
_entity.id
_entity.type
_entity.pdbx_description
1 polymer ?
#
loop_
_entity_poly.entity_id
_entity_poly.type
_entity_poly.pdbx_seq_one_letter_code
_entity_poly.pdbx_strand_id
1 'polypeptide(L)'
;MLQAVLSRTKEVGHMWFWFALGSAVFAALTSILAKIGIEGVNSNLATAIRTMVVVVMAWGMVFLTNAQGGLSEIGRKSWLFLILSGLATGASWLCYYKALQMGEASKVVPIDKLSVVITLVLAFVFLHEKFTPKSLLGCALIGAGTLLMVI
;
A
#
# COMPACT_ATOMS: atom_id res chain seq x y z
N MET A 1 7.45 -37.21 3.20
CA MET A 1 6.44 -36.39 2.54
C MET A 1 5.89 -35.29 3.46
N LEU A 2 5.45 -35.60 4.69
CA LEU A 2 4.91 -34.63 5.66
C LEU A 2 5.91 -33.53 6.07
N GLN A 3 7.19 -33.87 6.29
CA GLN A 3 8.24 -32.89 6.63
C GLN A 3 8.55 -31.91 5.49
N ALA A 4 8.47 -32.34 4.24
CA ALA A 4 8.65 -31.45 3.08
C ALA A 4 7.46 -30.49 2.88
N VAL A 5 6.26 -30.88 3.26
CA VAL A 5 5.07 -30.01 3.28
C VAL A 5 5.18 -28.99 4.41
N LEU A 6 5.61 -29.40 5.60
CA LEU A 6 5.79 -28.52 6.76
C LEU A 6 6.96 -27.54 6.59
N SER A 7 8.03 -27.92 5.88
CA SER A 7 9.12 -26.98 5.55
C SER A 7 8.66 -25.95 4.52
N ARG A 8 7.91 -26.34 3.48
CA ARG A 8 7.32 -25.42 2.51
C ARG A 8 6.35 -24.42 3.13
N THR A 9 5.53 -24.85 4.08
CA THR A 9 4.61 -23.93 4.79
C THR A 9 5.35 -22.95 5.70
N LYS A 10 6.49 -23.36 6.28
CA LYS A 10 7.35 -22.42 7.03
C LYS A 10 8.09 -21.43 6.12
N GLU A 11 8.59 -21.85 4.97
CA GLU A 11 9.26 -20.96 4.02
C GLU A 11 8.29 -19.93 3.42
N VAL A 12 7.09 -20.33 3.04
CA VAL A 12 6.03 -19.41 2.59
C VAL A 12 5.62 -18.47 3.72
N GLY A 13 5.62 -18.95 4.97
CA GLY A 13 5.30 -18.15 6.15
C GLY A 13 6.25 -16.98 6.44
N HIS A 14 7.47 -16.98 5.87
CA HIS A 14 8.42 -15.87 6.02
C HIS A 14 8.57 -15.00 4.76
N MET A 15 8.19 -15.51 3.59
CA MET A 15 8.35 -14.76 2.33
C MET A 15 7.50 -13.49 2.27
N TRP A 16 6.25 -13.53 2.76
CA TRP A 16 5.40 -12.35 2.79
C TRP A 16 6.03 -11.20 3.59
N PHE A 17 6.77 -11.53 4.66
CA PHE A 17 7.42 -10.54 5.50
C PHE A 17 8.50 -9.76 4.73
N TRP A 18 9.33 -10.46 3.92
CA TRP A 18 10.36 -9.81 3.12
C TRP A 18 9.77 -8.94 2.01
N PHE A 19 8.68 -9.38 1.38
CA PHE A 19 7.95 -8.54 0.42
C PHE A 19 7.32 -7.32 1.10
N ALA A 20 6.74 -7.46 2.28
CA ALA A 20 6.18 -6.35 3.05
C ALA A 20 7.28 -5.35 3.47
N LEU A 21 8.43 -5.85 3.92
CA LEU A 21 9.57 -5.00 4.28
C LEU A 21 10.13 -4.25 3.05
N GLY A 22 10.29 -4.93 1.94
CA GLY A 22 10.68 -4.32 0.67
C GLY A 22 9.70 -3.22 0.23
N SER A 23 8.40 -3.50 0.33
CA SER A 23 7.35 -2.51 0.07
C SER A 23 7.49 -1.28 0.97
N ALA A 24 7.78 -1.46 2.25
CA ALA A 24 7.98 -0.35 3.18
C ALA A 24 9.18 0.54 2.81
N VAL A 25 10.31 -0.08 2.39
CA VAL A 25 11.49 0.65 1.91
C VAL A 25 11.16 1.47 0.68
N PHE A 26 10.52 0.86 -0.33
CA PHE A 26 10.13 1.60 -1.54
C PHE A 26 9.08 2.67 -1.26
N ALA A 27 8.17 2.46 -0.31
CA ALA A 27 7.23 3.49 0.12
C ALA A 27 7.93 4.70 0.76
N ALA A 28 8.96 4.46 1.57
CA ALA A 28 9.76 5.53 2.16
C ALA A 28 10.51 6.33 1.08
N LEU A 29 11.19 5.64 0.15
CA LEU A 29 11.85 6.27 -0.99
C LEU A 29 10.86 7.07 -1.84
N THR A 30 9.68 6.52 -2.11
CA THR A 30 8.61 7.20 -2.84
C THR A 30 8.23 8.53 -2.17
N SER A 31 8.09 8.55 -0.85
CA SER A 31 7.69 9.75 -0.11
C SER A 31 8.72 10.87 -0.22
N ILE A 32 10.01 10.54 -0.13
CA ILE A 32 11.10 11.52 -0.26
C ILE A 32 11.23 12.00 -1.71
N LEU A 33 11.25 11.08 -2.67
CA LEU A 33 11.36 11.44 -4.09
C LEU A 33 10.14 12.25 -4.55
N ALA A 34 8.95 11.92 -4.05
CA ALA A 34 7.74 12.68 -4.32
C ALA A 34 7.83 14.10 -3.74
N LYS A 35 8.33 14.26 -2.50
CA LYS A 35 8.49 15.59 -1.89
C LYS A 35 9.42 16.48 -2.69
N ILE A 36 10.53 15.93 -3.18
CA ILE A 36 11.47 16.66 -4.03
C ILE A 36 10.83 16.97 -5.39
N GLY A 37 10.21 15.99 -6.03
CA GLY A 37 9.67 16.12 -7.38
C GLY A 37 8.42 16.97 -7.51
N ILE A 38 7.71 17.26 -6.39
CA ILE A 38 6.47 18.05 -6.42
C ILE A 38 6.74 19.55 -6.25
N GLU A 39 7.97 19.93 -5.95
CA GLU A 39 8.35 21.33 -5.77
C GLU A 39 8.15 22.12 -7.08
N GLY A 40 7.31 23.15 -7.05
CA GLY A 40 6.96 23.93 -8.25
C GLY A 40 6.04 23.24 -9.28
N VAL A 41 5.60 22.00 -9.03
CA VAL A 41 4.75 21.24 -9.93
C VAL A 41 3.33 21.11 -9.31
N ASN A 42 2.29 21.21 -10.15
CA ASN A 42 0.92 20.96 -9.70
C ASN A 42 0.79 19.51 -9.19
N SER A 43 0.20 19.33 -7.98
CA SER A 43 0.10 18.02 -7.32
C SER A 43 -0.65 16.97 -8.17
N ASN A 44 -1.69 17.39 -8.89
CA ASN A 44 -2.44 16.48 -9.76
C ASN A 44 -1.60 16.03 -10.96
N LEU A 45 -0.82 16.95 -11.54
CA LEU A 45 0.09 16.63 -12.64
C LEU A 45 1.21 15.68 -12.18
N ALA A 46 1.80 15.94 -11.01
CA ALA A 46 2.80 15.06 -10.43
C ALA A 46 2.24 13.66 -10.16
N THR A 47 1.01 13.57 -9.65
CA THR A 47 0.32 12.29 -9.47
C THR A 47 0.09 11.57 -10.80
N ALA A 48 -0.34 12.26 -11.84
CA ALA A 48 -0.59 11.69 -13.16
C ALA A 48 0.68 11.13 -13.80
N ILE A 49 1.77 11.90 -13.81
CA ILE A 49 3.07 11.49 -14.36
C ILE A 49 3.58 10.23 -13.64
N ARG A 50 3.58 10.23 -12.31
CA ARG A 50 3.98 9.08 -11.52
C ARG A 50 3.12 7.86 -11.80
N THR A 51 1.80 8.02 -11.89
CA THR A 51 0.87 6.92 -12.15
C THR A 51 1.15 6.28 -13.51
N MET A 52 1.47 7.08 -14.53
CA MET A 52 1.86 6.57 -15.85
C MET A 52 3.09 5.65 -15.74
N VAL A 53 4.12 6.06 -15.01
CA VAL A 53 5.32 5.23 -14.79
C VAL A 53 4.95 3.92 -14.09
N VAL A 54 4.09 3.97 -13.06
CA VAL A 54 3.64 2.77 -12.33
C VAL A 54 2.86 1.83 -13.25
N VAL A 55 1.98 2.37 -14.10
CA VAL A 55 1.21 1.57 -15.08
C VAL A 55 2.14 0.87 -16.07
N VAL A 56 3.10 1.58 -16.63
CA VAL A 56 4.09 1.01 -17.58
C VAL A 56 4.91 -0.09 -16.90
N MET A 57 5.38 0.16 -15.68
CA MET A 57 6.15 -0.83 -14.93
C MET A 57 5.31 -2.08 -14.60
N ALA A 58 4.06 -1.90 -14.16
CA ALA A 58 3.17 -3.01 -13.83
C ALA A 58 2.86 -3.87 -15.06
N TRP A 59 2.52 -3.27 -16.19
CA TRP A 59 2.29 -4.00 -17.44
C TRP A 59 3.56 -4.65 -17.96
N GLY A 60 4.73 -3.99 -17.81
CA GLY A 60 6.02 -4.60 -18.13
C GLY A 60 6.24 -5.90 -17.37
N MET A 61 5.92 -5.94 -16.07
CA MET A 61 5.98 -7.18 -15.28
C MET A 61 4.99 -8.24 -15.74
N VAL A 62 3.76 -7.85 -16.12
CA VAL A 62 2.78 -8.79 -16.70
C VAL A 62 3.31 -9.46 -17.97
N PHE A 63 3.94 -8.70 -18.86
CA PHE A 63 4.54 -9.26 -20.09
C PHE A 63 5.77 -10.13 -19.80
N LEU A 64 6.65 -9.70 -18.89
CA LEU A 64 7.84 -10.47 -18.50
C LEU A 64 7.49 -11.82 -17.87
N THR A 65 6.38 -11.87 -17.11
CA THR A 65 5.91 -13.10 -16.45
C THR A 65 4.93 -13.92 -17.29
N ASN A 66 4.61 -13.47 -18.52
CA ASN A 66 3.61 -14.10 -19.40
C ASN A 66 2.23 -14.25 -18.75
N ALA A 67 1.85 -13.33 -17.84
CA ALA A 67 0.61 -13.39 -17.10
C ALA A 67 -0.61 -12.81 -17.85
N GLN A 68 -0.43 -12.27 -19.05
CA GLN A 68 -1.49 -11.64 -19.85
C GLN A 68 -2.64 -12.59 -20.19
N GLY A 69 -2.37 -13.90 -20.30
CA GLY A 69 -3.39 -14.91 -20.56
C GLY A 69 -4.46 -15.03 -19.46
N GLY A 70 -4.10 -14.69 -18.22
CA GLY A 70 -5.01 -14.69 -17.09
C GLY A 70 -6.11 -13.62 -17.13
N LEU A 71 -6.00 -12.62 -18.01
CA LEU A 71 -7.01 -11.55 -18.15
C LEU A 71 -8.41 -12.08 -18.47
N SER A 72 -8.51 -13.12 -19.29
CA SER A 72 -9.77 -13.75 -19.67
C SER A 72 -10.40 -14.61 -18.55
N GLU A 73 -9.62 -14.99 -17.56
CA GLU A 73 -10.04 -15.83 -16.44
C GLU A 73 -10.56 -15.00 -15.24
N ILE A 74 -10.40 -13.67 -15.30
CA ILE A 74 -10.85 -12.77 -14.23
C ILE A 74 -12.37 -12.69 -14.19
N GLY A 75 -12.97 -13.18 -13.10
CA GLY A 75 -14.40 -13.12 -12.89
C GLY A 75 -14.93 -11.69 -12.70
N ARG A 76 -16.20 -11.45 -13.03
CA ARG A 76 -16.85 -10.12 -12.91
C ARG A 76 -16.73 -9.50 -11.53
N LYS A 77 -16.82 -10.31 -10.47
CA LYS A 77 -16.65 -9.86 -9.08
C LYS A 77 -15.25 -9.30 -8.84
N SER A 78 -14.22 -10.01 -9.30
CA SER A 78 -12.83 -9.56 -9.15
C SER A 78 -12.56 -8.28 -9.94
N TRP A 79 -13.10 -8.15 -11.15
CA TRP A 79 -13.03 -6.92 -11.93
C TRP A 79 -13.62 -5.73 -11.18
N LEU A 80 -14.82 -5.89 -10.60
CA LEU A 80 -15.47 -4.83 -9.84
C LEU A 80 -14.60 -4.36 -8.68
N PHE A 81 -14.09 -5.31 -7.85
CA PHE A 81 -13.28 -4.95 -6.69
C PHE A 81 -11.91 -4.37 -7.06
N LEU A 82 -11.29 -4.84 -8.14
CA LEU A 82 -10.03 -4.27 -8.65
C LEU A 82 -10.23 -2.83 -9.14
N ILE A 83 -11.32 -2.55 -9.85
CA ILE A 83 -11.65 -1.18 -10.30
C ILE A 83 -11.91 -0.28 -9.10
N LEU A 84 -12.73 -0.71 -8.14
CA LEU A 84 -13.00 0.07 -6.92
C LEU A 84 -11.72 0.33 -6.11
N SER A 85 -10.85 -0.67 -5.98
CA SER A 85 -9.54 -0.52 -5.34
C SER A 85 -8.66 0.48 -6.08
N GLY A 86 -8.64 0.43 -7.42
CA GLY A 86 -7.93 1.39 -8.24
C GLY A 86 -8.40 2.83 -8.04
N LEU A 87 -9.73 3.03 -8.00
CA LEU A 87 -10.32 4.34 -7.73
C LEU A 87 -9.95 4.85 -6.33
N ALA A 88 -10.03 3.99 -5.31
CA ALA A 88 -9.62 4.34 -3.95
C ALA A 88 -8.13 4.70 -3.87
N THR A 89 -7.27 3.96 -4.57
CA THR A 89 -5.83 4.25 -4.66
C THR A 89 -5.59 5.60 -5.32
N GLY A 90 -6.27 5.88 -6.44
CA GLY A 90 -6.17 7.17 -7.13
C GLY A 90 -6.58 8.34 -6.24
N ALA A 91 -7.71 8.22 -5.55
CA ALA A 91 -8.18 9.23 -4.61
C ALA A 91 -7.18 9.44 -3.45
N SER A 92 -6.67 8.34 -2.89
CA SER A 92 -5.64 8.40 -1.84
C SER A 92 -4.39 9.15 -2.31
N TRP A 93 -3.89 8.85 -3.49
CA TRP A 93 -2.68 9.51 -4.03
C TRP A 93 -2.89 11.00 -4.33
N LEU A 94 -4.05 11.38 -4.86
CA LEU A 94 -4.37 12.80 -5.07
C LEU A 94 -4.37 13.57 -3.74
N CYS A 95 -4.97 13.02 -2.69
CA CYS A 95 -4.94 13.60 -1.36
C CYS A 95 -3.52 13.64 -0.78
N TYR A 96 -2.77 12.54 -0.88
CA TYR A 96 -1.41 12.42 -0.35
C TYR A 96 -0.44 13.40 -0.99
N TYR A 97 -0.45 13.51 -2.33
CA TYR A 97 0.42 14.46 -3.04
C TYR A 97 0.05 15.91 -2.74
N LYS A 98 -1.25 16.19 -2.61
CA LYS A 98 -1.69 17.52 -2.18
C LYS A 98 -1.21 17.84 -0.77
N ALA A 99 -1.30 16.90 0.16
CA ALA A 99 -0.79 17.05 1.51
C ALA A 99 0.75 17.25 1.54
N LEU A 100 1.51 16.48 0.76
CA LEU A 100 2.97 16.65 0.63
C LEU A 100 3.36 18.00 0.04
N GLN A 101 2.55 18.56 -0.85
CA GLN A 101 2.79 19.89 -1.41
C GLN A 101 2.61 20.98 -0.36
N MET A 102 1.64 20.83 0.54
CA MET A 102 1.28 21.83 1.54
C MET A 102 2.03 21.67 2.87
N GLY A 103 2.47 20.45 3.21
CA GLY A 103 3.05 20.10 4.50
C GLY A 103 4.45 19.49 4.41
N GLU A 104 5.06 19.35 5.57
CA GLU A 104 6.35 18.66 5.72
C GLU A 104 6.16 17.14 5.59
N ALA A 105 7.07 16.46 4.88
CA ALA A 105 7.01 15.01 4.72
C ALA A 105 7.06 14.28 6.07
N SER A 106 7.81 14.81 7.03
CA SER A 106 7.91 14.27 8.40
C SER A 106 6.59 14.23 9.15
N LYS A 107 5.63 15.07 8.80
CA LYS A 107 4.28 15.12 9.39
C LYS A 107 3.24 14.39 8.52
N VAL A 108 3.31 14.57 7.21
CA VAL A 108 2.35 13.97 6.27
C VAL A 108 2.47 12.45 6.22
N VAL A 109 3.71 11.92 6.15
CA VAL A 109 3.93 10.46 6.07
C VAL A 109 3.39 9.70 7.28
N PRO A 110 3.64 10.13 8.54
CA PRO A 110 3.02 9.47 9.69
C PRO A 110 1.49 9.47 9.65
N ILE A 111 0.85 10.59 9.29
CA ILE A 111 -0.62 10.67 9.18
C ILE A 111 -1.15 9.65 8.16
N ASP A 112 -0.49 9.51 7.01
CA ASP A 112 -0.86 8.50 6.00
C ASP A 112 -0.83 7.07 6.60
N LYS A 113 0.04 6.79 7.57
CA LYS A 113 0.11 5.49 8.26
C LYS A 113 -1.07 5.22 9.21
N LEU A 114 -1.92 6.18 9.51
CA LEU A 114 -3.21 5.91 10.17
C LEU A 114 -4.10 4.99 9.32
N SER A 115 -3.84 4.90 8.02
CA SER A 115 -4.47 3.92 7.14
C SER A 115 -4.33 2.48 7.65
N VAL A 116 -3.25 2.15 8.36
CA VAL A 116 -3.04 0.82 8.98
C VAL A 116 -4.11 0.56 10.05
N VAL A 117 -4.40 1.57 10.90
CA VAL A 117 -5.42 1.48 11.94
C VAL A 117 -6.81 1.30 11.31
N ILE A 118 -7.11 2.14 10.30
CA ILE A 118 -8.37 2.07 9.55
C ILE A 118 -8.52 0.72 8.86
N THR A 119 -7.46 0.22 8.23
CA THR A 119 -7.47 -1.09 7.54
C THR A 119 -7.79 -2.22 8.51
N LEU A 120 -7.22 -2.21 9.72
CA LEU A 120 -7.53 -3.24 10.72
C LEU A 120 -9.00 -3.19 11.15
N VAL A 121 -9.55 -2.00 11.39
CA VAL A 121 -10.99 -1.86 11.69
C VAL A 121 -11.85 -2.40 10.54
N LEU A 122 -11.51 -2.04 9.29
CA LEU A 122 -12.25 -2.52 8.12
C LEU A 122 -12.09 -4.03 7.91
N ALA A 123 -10.90 -4.60 8.16
CA ALA A 123 -10.66 -6.03 8.09
C ALA A 123 -11.52 -6.81 9.11
N PHE A 124 -11.68 -6.27 10.31
CA PHE A 124 -12.59 -6.85 11.30
C PHE A 124 -14.04 -6.80 10.83
N VAL A 125 -14.51 -5.64 10.36
CA VAL A 125 -15.92 -5.43 9.98
C VAL A 125 -16.29 -6.21 8.71
N PHE A 126 -15.46 -6.17 7.67
CA PHE A 126 -15.78 -6.72 6.35
C PHE A 126 -15.21 -8.11 6.09
N LEU A 127 -14.02 -8.41 6.63
CA LEU A 127 -13.36 -9.71 6.42
C LEU A 127 -13.54 -10.66 7.60
N HIS A 128 -14.19 -10.17 8.69
CA HIS A 128 -14.39 -10.93 9.93
C HIS A 128 -13.09 -11.49 10.53
N GLU A 129 -11.98 -10.79 10.32
CA GLU A 129 -10.69 -11.18 10.90
C GLU A 129 -10.72 -10.96 12.42
N LYS A 130 -10.13 -11.91 13.17
CA LYS A 130 -10.11 -11.83 14.62
C LYS A 130 -8.97 -10.92 15.10
N PHE A 131 -9.28 -9.93 15.91
CA PHE A 131 -8.25 -9.16 16.61
C PHE A 131 -7.57 -9.99 17.69
N THR A 132 -6.25 -9.91 17.69
CA THR A 132 -5.48 -10.34 18.85
C THR A 132 -5.22 -9.13 19.75
N PRO A 133 -5.08 -9.32 21.07
CA PRO A 133 -4.71 -8.23 21.97
C PRO A 133 -3.40 -7.53 21.55
N LYS A 134 -2.48 -8.28 20.95
CA LYS A 134 -1.22 -7.75 20.40
C LYS A 134 -1.46 -6.82 19.22
N SER A 135 -2.38 -7.18 18.30
CA SER A 135 -2.74 -6.33 17.16
C SER A 135 -3.39 -5.02 17.60
N LEU A 136 -4.27 -5.09 18.61
CA LEU A 136 -4.92 -3.91 19.17
C LEU A 136 -3.91 -2.96 19.81
N LEU A 137 -2.98 -3.51 20.61
CA LEU A 137 -1.89 -2.73 21.21
C LEU A 137 -1.00 -2.09 20.14
N GLY A 138 -0.62 -2.86 19.08
CA GLY A 138 0.15 -2.35 17.97
C GLY A 138 -0.54 -1.17 17.26
N CYS A 139 -1.84 -1.28 17.00
CA CYS A 139 -2.66 -0.20 16.45
C CYS A 139 -2.68 1.05 17.32
N ALA A 140 -2.87 0.87 18.63
CA ALA A 140 -2.89 1.98 19.57
C ALA A 140 -1.54 2.71 19.61
N LEU A 141 -0.43 1.96 19.57
CA LEU A 141 0.92 2.52 19.52
C LEU A 141 1.19 3.27 18.21
N ILE A 142 0.76 2.73 17.06
CA ILE A 142 0.88 3.41 15.76
C ILE A 142 0.08 4.71 15.79
N GLY A 143 -1.18 4.67 16.24
CA GLY A 143 -2.04 5.85 16.33
C GLY A 143 -1.44 6.92 17.26
N ALA A 144 -1.05 6.55 18.47
CA ALA A 144 -0.43 7.45 19.43
C ALA A 144 0.90 8.03 18.92
N GLY A 145 1.78 7.17 18.35
CA GLY A 145 3.05 7.60 17.77
C GLY A 145 2.87 8.58 16.61
N THR A 146 1.88 8.32 15.74
CA THR A 146 1.54 9.25 14.65
C THR A 146 1.09 10.61 15.16
N LEU A 147 0.22 10.64 16.17
CA LEU A 147 -0.24 11.90 16.77
C LEU A 147 0.91 12.67 17.41
N LEU A 148 1.80 11.99 18.14
CA LEU A 148 2.99 12.63 18.75
C LEU A 148 3.95 13.23 17.72
N MET A 149 4.03 12.68 16.52
CA MET A 149 4.90 13.23 15.45
C MET A 149 4.32 14.47 14.78
N VAL A 150 3.04 14.75 14.97
CA VAL A 150 2.34 15.85 14.28
C VAL A 150 2.11 17.06 15.18
N ILE A 151 2.00 16.81 16.48
CA ILE A 151 1.87 17.85 17.50
C ILE A 151 3.23 18.49 17.78
#